data_8939f19838246fa1b315c3d50b0e8795
#
_entry.id   8939f19838246fa1b315c3d50b0e8795
#
_cell.length_a   1.000
_cell.length_b   1.000
_cell.length_c   1.000
_cell.angle_alpha   90.00
_cell.angle_beta   90.00
_cell.angle_gamma   90.00
#
_symmetry.space_group_name_H-M   'P 1'
#
loop_
_entity.id
_entity.type
_entity.pdbx_description
1 polymer ?
#
loop_
_entity_poly.entity_id
_entity_poly.type
_entity_poly.pdbx_seq_one_letter_code
_entity_poly.pdbx_strand_id
1 'polypeptide(L)'
;MNILRGDGPPIRIGHRGAAALAPENTLEALRAGIAQGCDYVEFDVLSNPDGGLVLAHSDHELPADVATFDEALALLAAEGVGAHVDLKRRGLEAGVGAALRNHDLLERSLVSSLDWAALRDLRRYEPELRVGLSYPEDRYGLSGRRTFAPLLAGGLAAMKWTLPQLIGRWLDRAAASAAVVHRQLVTPSLVRVCHDRGTAVWAWTVNDPAEADVMVEWGADAIITDDPRILGPNKQSTG
;
A
#
# COMPACT_ATOMS: atom_id res chain seq x y z
N MET A 1 11.03 8.66 7.46
CA MET A 1 10.59 7.40 8.11
C MET A 1 11.20 6.22 7.38
N ASN A 2 11.68 5.18 8.08
CA ASN A 2 12.27 4.01 7.41
C ASN A 2 11.15 3.10 6.91
N ILE A 3 11.26 2.57 5.68
CA ILE A 3 10.30 1.63 5.09
C ILE A 3 10.78 0.16 5.15
N LEU A 4 12.06 -0.05 5.51
CA LEU A 4 12.64 -1.34 5.88
C LEU A 4 12.63 -1.44 7.41
N ARG A 5 12.02 -2.48 7.96
CA ARG A 5 11.89 -2.63 9.43
C ARG A 5 13.20 -3.04 10.11
N GLY A 6 14.14 -3.65 9.38
CA GLY A 6 15.31 -4.28 9.99
C GLY A 6 14.89 -5.38 10.97
N ASP A 7 15.46 -5.35 12.18
CA ASP A 7 15.12 -6.28 13.27
C ASP A 7 13.91 -5.78 14.12
N GLY A 8 13.28 -4.68 13.73
CA GLY A 8 12.14 -4.09 14.42
C GLY A 8 10.81 -4.84 14.15
N PRO A 9 9.73 -4.41 14.82
CA PRO A 9 8.38 -4.89 14.51
C PRO A 9 7.97 -4.50 13.09
N PRO A 10 6.97 -5.17 12.49
CA PRO A 10 6.47 -4.80 11.18
C PRO A 10 5.84 -3.41 11.23
N ILE A 11 6.01 -2.66 10.15
CA ILE A 11 5.31 -1.40 9.92
C ILE A 11 3.81 -1.72 9.81
N ARG A 12 3.00 -1.03 10.57
CA ARG A 12 1.55 -1.22 10.66
C ARG A 12 0.85 -0.29 9.69
N ILE A 13 0.10 -0.85 8.75
CA ILE A 13 -0.60 -0.05 7.73
C ILE A 13 -2.09 -0.39 7.73
N GLY A 14 -2.93 0.61 7.96
CA GLY A 14 -4.38 0.46 7.84
C GLY A 14 -4.78 0.53 6.37
N HIS A 15 -5.42 -0.52 5.85
CA HIS A 15 -5.89 -0.62 4.47
C HIS A 15 -7.17 0.19 4.27
N ARG A 16 -7.16 1.11 3.31
CA ARG A 16 -8.23 2.08 3.05
C ARG A 16 -8.69 2.80 4.32
N GLY A 17 -7.72 3.15 5.15
CA GLY A 17 -7.95 3.57 6.52
C GLY A 17 -7.81 2.41 7.50
N ALA A 18 -8.94 1.99 8.06
CA ALA A 18 -9.11 0.73 8.79
C ALA A 18 -10.49 0.19 8.41
N ALA A 19 -10.58 -0.43 7.24
CA ALA A 19 -11.84 -0.76 6.55
C ALA A 19 -12.75 -1.72 7.34
N ALA A 20 -12.20 -2.46 8.31
CA ALA A 20 -12.99 -3.27 9.23
C ALA A 20 -13.64 -2.45 10.39
N LEU A 21 -13.24 -1.19 10.58
CA LEU A 21 -13.69 -0.35 11.70
C LEU A 21 -14.58 0.80 11.25
N ALA A 22 -14.45 1.26 10.01
CA ALA A 22 -15.24 2.35 9.42
C ALA A 22 -15.30 2.17 7.89
N PRO A 23 -16.22 2.87 7.20
CA PRO A 23 -16.35 2.78 5.74
C PRO A 23 -15.01 3.11 5.04
N GLU A 24 -14.60 2.26 4.13
CA GLU A 24 -13.31 2.36 3.43
C GLU A 24 -13.14 3.69 2.66
N ASN A 25 -11.91 4.19 2.57
CA ASN A 25 -11.56 5.44 1.86
C ASN A 25 -12.31 6.68 2.38
N THR A 26 -12.62 6.72 3.68
CA THR A 26 -13.23 7.87 4.35
C THR A 26 -12.29 8.45 5.41
N LEU A 27 -12.48 9.73 5.76
CA LEU A 27 -11.72 10.34 6.87
C LEU A 27 -11.98 9.63 8.21
N GLU A 28 -13.15 9.01 8.38
CA GLU A 28 -13.48 8.20 9.56
C GLU A 28 -12.59 6.95 9.63
N ALA A 29 -12.44 6.24 8.51
CA ALA A 29 -11.57 5.07 8.44
C ALA A 29 -10.10 5.44 8.64
N LEU A 30 -9.65 6.58 8.12
CA LEU A 30 -8.30 7.06 8.36
C LEU A 30 -8.06 7.35 9.85
N ARG A 31 -9.00 8.07 10.50
CA ARG A 31 -8.95 8.30 11.96
C ARG A 31 -8.96 7.00 12.75
N ALA A 32 -9.74 6.02 12.33
CA ALA A 32 -9.74 4.70 12.97
C ALA A 32 -8.38 4.01 12.88
N GLY A 33 -7.72 4.03 11.71
CA GLY A 33 -6.37 3.50 11.54
C GLY A 33 -5.34 4.21 12.43
N ILE A 34 -5.38 5.53 12.47
CA ILE A 34 -4.53 6.37 13.34
C ILE A 34 -4.72 5.99 14.81
N ALA A 35 -5.97 5.89 15.26
CA ALA A 35 -6.32 5.53 16.65
C ALA A 35 -5.83 4.12 17.03
N GLN A 36 -5.67 3.20 16.09
CA GLN A 36 -5.08 1.88 16.31
C GLN A 36 -3.54 1.86 16.24
N GLY A 37 -2.90 3.03 16.14
CA GLY A 37 -1.45 3.16 16.12
C GLY A 37 -0.80 2.65 14.84
N CYS A 38 -1.44 2.87 13.71
CA CYS A 38 -0.82 2.63 12.41
C CYS A 38 0.34 3.61 12.17
N ASP A 39 1.44 3.11 11.62
CA ASP A 39 2.58 3.94 11.19
C ASP A 39 2.26 4.67 9.89
N TYR A 40 1.50 4.01 9.01
CA TYR A 40 0.95 4.55 7.78
C TYR A 40 -0.54 4.23 7.68
N VAL A 41 -1.25 5.07 6.95
CA VAL A 41 -2.62 4.76 6.51
C VAL A 41 -2.63 4.71 5.00
N GLU A 42 -3.13 3.60 4.45
CA GLU A 42 -3.27 3.40 3.02
C GLU A 42 -4.66 3.86 2.57
N PHE A 43 -4.73 4.44 1.38
CA PHE A 43 -5.96 4.80 0.71
C PHE A 43 -5.77 4.92 -0.80
N ASP A 44 -6.84 4.65 -1.52
CA ASP A 44 -6.91 4.71 -2.97
C ASP A 44 -7.16 6.14 -3.45
N VAL A 45 -6.46 6.58 -4.51
CA VAL A 45 -6.64 7.92 -5.09
C VAL A 45 -7.09 7.86 -6.53
N LEU A 46 -8.17 8.58 -6.82
CA LEU A 46 -8.71 8.85 -8.14
C LEU A 46 -8.95 10.36 -8.33
N SER A 47 -9.36 10.74 -9.54
CA SER A 47 -9.91 12.08 -9.81
C SER A 47 -11.43 12.03 -9.90
N ASN A 48 -12.10 13.03 -9.37
CA ASN A 48 -13.50 13.29 -9.64
C ASN A 48 -13.69 13.87 -11.06
N PRO A 49 -14.94 14.02 -11.56
CA PRO A 49 -15.20 14.58 -12.88
C PRO A 49 -14.68 16.03 -13.07
N ASP A 50 -14.54 16.78 -11.99
CA ASP A 50 -14.03 18.18 -12.00
C ASP A 50 -12.49 18.24 -11.95
N GLY A 51 -11.82 17.09 -11.90
CA GLY A 51 -10.36 16.97 -11.86
C GLY A 51 -9.74 17.06 -10.48
N GLY A 52 -10.54 17.20 -9.41
CA GLY A 52 -10.06 17.16 -8.02
C GLY A 52 -9.66 15.75 -7.61
N LEU A 53 -8.61 15.60 -6.79
CA LEU A 53 -8.18 14.31 -6.25
C LEU A 53 -9.07 13.93 -5.06
N VAL A 54 -9.57 12.68 -5.07
CA VAL A 54 -10.49 12.14 -4.06
C VAL A 54 -10.08 10.73 -3.64
N LEU A 55 -10.55 10.31 -2.48
CA LEU A 55 -10.33 8.97 -1.96
C LEU A 55 -11.41 8.03 -2.49
N ALA A 56 -11.04 7.17 -3.43
CA ALA A 56 -11.98 6.18 -3.99
C ALA A 56 -11.25 5.02 -4.66
N HIS A 57 -11.83 3.82 -4.51
CA HIS A 57 -11.29 2.61 -5.15
C HIS A 57 -11.71 2.52 -6.63
N SER A 58 -12.89 2.98 -6.97
CA SER A 58 -13.41 2.97 -8.33
C SER A 58 -14.22 4.25 -8.60
N ASP A 59 -14.36 4.60 -9.87
CA ASP A 59 -15.13 5.77 -10.34
C ASP A 59 -16.61 5.49 -10.56
N HIS A 60 -17.06 4.25 -10.35
CA HIS A 60 -18.44 3.89 -10.63
C HIS A 60 -19.44 4.43 -9.62
N GLU A 61 -19.00 4.77 -8.41
CA GLU A 61 -19.84 5.24 -7.31
C GLU A 61 -19.08 6.23 -6.43
N LEU A 62 -18.85 7.45 -6.94
CA LEU A 62 -18.34 8.50 -6.07
C LEU A 62 -19.52 9.10 -5.29
N PRO A 63 -19.56 8.95 -3.94
CA PRO A 63 -20.56 9.63 -3.13
C PRO A 63 -20.42 11.15 -3.24
N ALA A 64 -21.51 11.89 -3.02
CA ALA A 64 -21.48 13.36 -3.10
C ALA A 64 -20.55 14.00 -2.06
N ASP A 65 -20.29 13.31 -0.96
CA ASP A 65 -19.46 13.69 0.17
C ASP A 65 -18.12 12.90 0.22
N VAL A 66 -17.64 12.46 -0.95
CA VAL A 66 -16.35 11.75 -1.03
C VAL A 66 -15.23 12.62 -0.43
N ALA A 67 -14.41 12.01 0.43
CA ALA A 67 -13.27 12.69 1.03
C ALA A 67 -12.26 13.13 -0.04
N THR A 68 -11.80 14.36 0.05
CA THR A 68 -10.75 14.88 -0.82
C THR A 68 -9.36 14.38 -0.39
N PHE A 69 -8.45 14.32 -1.34
CA PHE A 69 -7.07 13.95 -1.06
C PHE A 69 -6.40 14.96 -0.10
N ASP A 70 -6.67 16.27 -0.28
CA ASP A 70 -6.15 17.31 0.61
C ASP A 70 -6.64 17.15 2.06
N GLU A 71 -7.91 16.82 2.29
CA GLU A 71 -8.44 16.57 3.64
C GLU A 71 -7.74 15.37 4.30
N ALA A 72 -7.50 14.30 3.53
CA ALA A 72 -6.76 13.15 4.02
C ALA A 72 -5.31 13.50 4.40
N LEU A 73 -4.61 14.22 3.53
CA LEU A 73 -3.24 14.63 3.79
C LEU A 73 -3.14 15.61 4.98
N ALA A 74 -4.06 16.56 5.10
CA ALA A 74 -4.12 17.47 6.25
C ALA A 74 -4.30 16.71 7.57
N LEU A 75 -5.17 15.69 7.58
CA LEU A 75 -5.38 14.82 8.74
C LEU A 75 -4.09 14.07 9.11
N LEU A 76 -3.45 13.39 8.15
CA LEU A 76 -2.25 12.61 8.40
C LEU A 76 -1.06 13.48 8.82
N ALA A 77 -0.92 14.68 8.24
CA ALA A 77 0.11 15.63 8.62
C ALA A 77 -0.05 16.10 10.06
N ALA A 78 -1.29 16.43 10.48
CA ALA A 78 -1.60 16.87 11.84
C ALA A 78 -1.31 15.79 12.88
N GLU A 79 -1.57 14.53 12.55
CA GLU A 79 -1.39 13.37 13.44
C GLU A 79 0.03 12.76 13.37
N GLY A 80 0.88 13.24 12.46
CA GLY A 80 2.24 12.74 12.31
C GLY A 80 2.35 11.32 11.72
N VAL A 81 1.28 10.81 11.09
CA VAL A 81 1.19 9.48 10.49
C VAL A 81 1.59 9.52 9.02
N GLY A 82 2.20 8.46 8.50
CA GLY A 82 2.62 8.37 7.11
C GLY A 82 1.44 8.09 6.16
N ALA A 83 1.56 8.55 4.90
CA ALA A 83 0.59 8.27 3.85
C ALA A 83 1.10 7.13 2.94
N HIS A 84 0.29 6.08 2.77
CA HIS A 84 0.47 5.12 1.69
C HIS A 84 -0.62 5.36 0.64
N VAL A 85 -0.25 5.98 -0.46
CA VAL A 85 -1.17 6.38 -1.53
C VAL A 85 -1.18 5.33 -2.63
N ASP A 86 -2.30 4.66 -2.88
CA ASP A 86 -2.42 3.76 -4.03
C ASP A 86 -2.98 4.49 -5.25
N LEU A 87 -2.10 4.72 -6.23
CA LEU A 87 -2.40 5.47 -7.44
C LEU A 87 -3.11 4.57 -8.46
N LYS A 88 -4.41 4.76 -8.63
CA LYS A 88 -5.25 3.89 -9.46
C LYS A 88 -5.13 4.15 -10.95
N ARG A 89 -4.75 5.35 -11.36
CA ARG A 89 -4.70 5.76 -12.76
C ARG A 89 -3.50 6.65 -13.05
N ARG A 90 -3.08 6.64 -14.31
CA ARG A 90 -2.11 7.61 -14.83
C ARG A 90 -2.75 8.99 -14.99
N GLY A 91 -1.88 10.00 -15.01
CA GLY A 91 -2.27 11.40 -15.18
C GLY A 91 -2.52 12.13 -13.88
N LEU A 92 -2.42 11.45 -12.72
CA LEU A 92 -2.59 12.05 -11.40
C LEU A 92 -1.24 12.35 -10.71
N GLU A 93 -0.12 11.93 -11.31
CA GLU A 93 1.21 11.90 -10.71
C GLU A 93 1.64 13.30 -10.23
N ALA A 94 1.47 14.31 -11.08
CA ALA A 94 1.86 15.70 -10.76
C ALA A 94 1.01 16.26 -9.61
N GLY A 95 -0.30 16.01 -9.62
CA GLY A 95 -1.22 16.47 -8.58
C GLY A 95 -0.93 15.81 -7.24
N VAL A 96 -0.74 14.47 -7.25
CA VAL A 96 -0.40 13.69 -6.04
C VAL A 96 0.94 14.17 -5.44
N GLY A 97 1.98 14.32 -6.27
CA GLY A 97 3.28 14.80 -5.81
C GLY A 97 3.20 16.21 -5.22
N ALA A 98 2.52 17.13 -5.92
CA ALA A 98 2.35 18.52 -5.44
C ALA A 98 1.58 18.59 -4.10
N ALA A 99 0.50 17.82 -3.96
CA ALA A 99 -0.27 17.79 -2.72
C ALA A 99 0.56 17.24 -1.55
N LEU A 100 1.29 16.12 -1.75
CA LEU A 100 2.19 15.57 -0.72
C LEU A 100 3.26 16.59 -0.28
N ARG A 101 3.81 17.35 -1.23
CA ARG A 101 4.77 18.42 -0.93
C ARG A 101 4.13 19.55 -0.13
N ASN A 102 2.95 20.00 -0.52
CA ASN A 102 2.24 21.10 0.14
C ASN A 102 1.86 20.79 1.60
N HIS A 103 1.69 19.50 1.93
CA HIS A 103 1.39 19.03 3.29
C HIS A 103 2.64 18.54 4.05
N ASP A 104 3.87 18.74 3.54
CA ASP A 104 5.13 18.29 4.15
C ASP A 104 5.18 16.77 4.41
N LEU A 105 4.56 15.99 3.52
CA LEU A 105 4.44 14.53 3.67
C LEU A 105 5.39 13.73 2.76
N LEU A 106 6.20 14.34 1.89
CA LEU A 106 7.06 13.61 0.94
C LEU A 106 7.94 12.55 1.62
N GLU A 107 8.61 12.90 2.72
CA GLU A 107 9.50 11.96 3.43
C GLU A 107 8.77 10.88 4.24
N ARG A 108 7.49 11.08 4.50
CA ARG A 108 6.64 10.16 5.27
C ARG A 108 5.59 9.49 4.39
N SER A 109 5.77 9.52 3.07
CA SER A 109 4.85 8.89 2.13
C SER A 109 5.52 7.81 1.31
N LEU A 110 4.69 6.88 0.87
CA LEU A 110 4.97 5.94 -0.19
C LEU A 110 3.78 5.97 -1.15
N VAL A 111 4.05 6.15 -2.43
CA VAL A 111 3.00 6.06 -3.46
C VAL A 111 3.17 4.75 -4.21
N SER A 112 2.16 3.90 -4.20
CA SER A 112 2.16 2.65 -4.94
C SER A 112 1.27 2.70 -6.17
N SER A 113 1.57 1.84 -7.13
CA SER A 113 0.75 1.61 -8.32
C SER A 113 1.10 0.26 -8.96
N LEU A 114 0.14 -0.29 -9.68
CA LEU A 114 0.36 -1.42 -10.59
C LEU A 114 1.11 -1.00 -11.87
N ASP A 115 1.06 0.28 -12.21
CA ASP A 115 1.71 0.84 -13.40
C ASP A 115 3.08 1.43 -13.06
N TRP A 116 4.14 0.68 -13.39
CA TRP A 116 5.53 1.14 -13.19
C TRP A 116 5.85 2.45 -13.95
N ALA A 117 5.14 2.76 -15.04
CA ALA A 117 5.37 3.99 -15.79
C ALA A 117 4.82 5.20 -15.03
N ALA A 118 3.67 5.07 -14.38
CA ALA A 118 3.13 6.09 -13.47
C ALA A 118 4.13 6.39 -12.32
N LEU A 119 4.70 5.34 -11.71
CA LEU A 119 5.70 5.51 -10.65
C LEU A 119 6.96 6.25 -11.12
N ARG A 120 7.44 5.94 -12.33
CA ARG A 120 8.57 6.68 -12.95
C ARG A 120 8.23 8.13 -13.26
N ASP A 121 7.02 8.38 -13.74
CA ASP A 121 6.57 9.74 -14.05
C ASP A 121 6.43 10.53 -12.75
N LEU A 122 5.86 9.94 -11.69
CA LEU A 122 5.80 10.55 -10.37
C LEU A 122 7.20 10.94 -9.85
N ARG A 123 8.20 10.07 -9.95
CA ARG A 123 9.58 10.36 -9.54
C ARG A 123 10.30 11.42 -10.38
N ARG A 124 9.79 11.76 -11.56
CA ARG A 124 10.28 12.93 -12.31
C ARG A 124 9.81 14.24 -11.71
N TYR A 125 8.60 14.25 -11.13
CA TYR A 125 8.08 15.42 -10.41
C TYR A 125 8.64 15.51 -9.01
N GLU A 126 8.78 14.37 -8.32
CA GLU A 126 9.24 14.24 -6.94
C GLU A 126 10.36 13.19 -6.83
N PRO A 127 11.62 13.55 -7.10
CA PRO A 127 12.72 12.59 -7.12
C PRO A 127 12.98 11.87 -5.77
N GLU A 128 12.65 12.52 -4.66
CA GLU A 128 12.86 12.00 -3.30
C GLU A 128 11.69 11.15 -2.78
N LEU A 129 10.53 11.21 -3.46
CA LEU A 129 9.35 10.46 -3.04
C LEU A 129 9.59 8.96 -3.21
N ARG A 130 9.27 8.19 -2.18
CA ARG A 130 9.34 6.74 -2.24
C ARG A 130 8.17 6.20 -3.03
N VAL A 131 8.45 5.27 -3.93
CA VAL A 131 7.43 4.61 -4.73
C VAL A 131 7.45 3.10 -4.51
N GLY A 132 6.28 2.48 -4.57
CA GLY A 132 6.06 1.05 -4.39
C GLY A 132 5.42 0.42 -5.63
N LEU A 133 5.97 -0.69 -6.11
CA LEU A 133 5.33 -1.45 -7.18
C LEU A 133 4.35 -2.45 -6.61
N SER A 134 3.06 -2.25 -6.90
CA SER A 134 1.98 -3.17 -6.49
C SER A 134 1.92 -4.39 -7.41
N TYR A 135 1.64 -5.59 -6.84
CA TYR A 135 1.49 -6.83 -7.60
C TYR A 135 0.67 -7.88 -6.83
N PRO A 136 -0.17 -8.68 -7.50
CA PRO A 136 -0.58 -8.62 -8.90
C PRO A 136 -1.76 -7.67 -9.14
N GLU A 137 -2.01 -7.36 -10.40
CA GLU A 137 -3.27 -6.78 -10.83
C GLU A 137 -4.33 -7.89 -11.02
N ASP A 138 -5.46 -7.80 -10.34
CA ASP A 138 -6.62 -8.65 -10.62
C ASP A 138 -7.54 -7.99 -11.66
N ARG A 139 -7.03 -7.87 -12.89
CA ARG A 139 -7.71 -7.22 -14.03
C ARG A 139 -9.12 -7.73 -14.28
N TYR A 140 -9.41 -8.96 -13.89
CA TYR A 140 -10.64 -9.63 -14.28
C TYR A 140 -11.52 -10.03 -13.08
N GLY A 141 -11.14 -9.65 -11.85
CA GLY A 141 -11.85 -10.01 -10.63
C GLY A 141 -12.00 -11.54 -10.45
N LEU A 142 -10.99 -12.30 -10.91
CA LEU A 142 -11.04 -13.76 -10.91
C LEU A 142 -10.81 -14.35 -9.53
N SER A 143 -10.13 -13.61 -8.65
CA SER A 143 -9.82 -14.06 -7.29
C SER A 143 -11.05 -14.36 -6.45
N GLY A 144 -12.19 -13.69 -6.73
CA GLY A 144 -13.48 -13.94 -6.06
C GLY A 144 -14.32 -15.07 -6.68
N ARG A 145 -13.94 -15.66 -7.82
CA ARG A 145 -14.77 -16.62 -8.53
C ARG A 145 -14.43 -18.08 -8.21
N ARG A 146 -15.24 -18.73 -7.41
CA ARG A 146 -15.07 -20.14 -7.01
C ARG A 146 -14.91 -21.15 -8.17
N THR A 147 -15.50 -20.86 -9.33
CA THR A 147 -15.50 -21.74 -10.52
C THR A 147 -14.09 -21.94 -11.11
N PHE A 148 -13.17 -21.01 -10.88
CA PHE A 148 -11.79 -21.05 -11.38
C PHE A 148 -10.75 -21.48 -10.34
N ALA A 149 -11.19 -21.91 -9.15
CA ALA A 149 -10.30 -22.21 -8.02
C ALA A 149 -9.12 -23.14 -8.36
N PRO A 150 -9.26 -24.28 -9.08
CA PRO A 150 -8.13 -25.13 -9.41
C PRO A 150 -7.12 -24.47 -10.37
N LEU A 151 -7.63 -23.75 -11.37
CA LEU A 151 -6.80 -23.02 -12.34
C LEU A 151 -6.06 -21.87 -11.66
N LEU A 152 -6.75 -21.15 -10.77
CA LEU A 152 -6.18 -20.08 -9.97
C LEU A 152 -5.11 -20.60 -9.02
N ALA A 153 -5.32 -21.77 -8.39
CA ALA A 153 -4.33 -22.39 -7.52
C ALA A 153 -3.04 -22.76 -8.28
N GLY A 154 -3.16 -23.36 -9.47
CA GLY A 154 -2.02 -23.65 -10.34
C GLY A 154 -1.29 -22.39 -10.80
N GLY A 155 -2.05 -21.36 -11.21
CA GLY A 155 -1.51 -20.05 -11.58
C GLY A 155 -0.77 -19.38 -10.41
N LEU A 156 -1.35 -19.42 -9.21
CA LEU A 156 -0.74 -18.88 -8.00
C LEU A 156 0.57 -19.59 -7.64
N ALA A 157 0.61 -20.91 -7.75
CA ALA A 157 1.83 -21.70 -7.50
C ALA A 157 2.94 -21.34 -8.51
N ALA A 158 2.59 -21.22 -9.79
CA ALA A 158 3.52 -20.76 -10.82
C ALA A 158 4.02 -19.33 -10.55
N MET A 159 3.14 -18.42 -10.14
CA MET A 159 3.51 -17.05 -9.77
C MET A 159 4.44 -17.00 -8.56
N LYS A 160 4.20 -17.80 -7.53
CA LYS A 160 5.10 -17.88 -6.36
C LYS A 160 6.51 -18.30 -6.75
N TRP A 161 6.64 -19.17 -7.74
CA TRP A 161 7.93 -19.66 -8.21
C TRP A 161 8.62 -18.68 -9.16
N THR A 162 7.87 -18.02 -10.05
CA THR A 162 8.43 -17.13 -11.08
C THR A 162 8.65 -15.71 -10.59
N LEU A 163 7.81 -15.22 -9.67
CA LEU A 163 7.87 -13.83 -9.21
C LEU A 163 9.25 -13.44 -8.64
N PRO A 164 9.91 -14.23 -7.77
CA PRO A 164 11.25 -13.90 -7.28
C PRO A 164 12.29 -13.71 -8.39
N GLN A 165 12.11 -14.35 -9.55
CA GLN A 165 13.04 -14.25 -10.68
C GLN A 165 12.80 -12.98 -11.53
N LEU A 166 11.60 -12.42 -11.49
CA LEU A 166 11.17 -11.32 -12.33
C LEU A 166 11.09 -9.99 -11.58
N ILE A 167 10.72 -10.04 -10.29
CA ILE A 167 10.40 -8.86 -9.51
C ILE A 167 11.52 -7.82 -9.49
N GLY A 168 12.76 -8.27 -9.39
CA GLY A 168 13.93 -7.38 -9.38
C GLY A 168 13.97 -6.45 -10.59
N ARG A 169 13.75 -6.99 -11.80
CA ARG A 169 13.71 -6.19 -13.04
C ARG A 169 12.56 -5.20 -13.07
N TRP A 170 11.43 -5.54 -12.48
CA TRP A 170 10.25 -4.67 -12.43
C TRP A 170 10.46 -3.54 -11.43
N LEU A 171 11.04 -3.86 -10.28
CA LEU A 171 11.43 -2.86 -9.27
C LEU A 171 12.45 -1.87 -9.82
N ASP A 172 13.47 -2.37 -10.54
CA ASP A 172 14.47 -1.52 -11.19
C ASP A 172 13.82 -0.59 -12.24
N ARG A 173 12.88 -1.10 -13.04
CA ARG A 173 12.14 -0.30 -14.03
C ARG A 173 11.28 0.79 -13.39
N ALA A 174 10.65 0.48 -12.28
CA ALA A 174 9.83 1.42 -11.51
C ALA A 174 10.67 2.37 -10.67
N ALA A 175 11.97 2.10 -10.48
CA ALA A 175 12.82 2.68 -9.45
C ALA A 175 12.17 2.60 -8.06
N ALA A 176 11.53 1.45 -7.77
CA ALA A 176 10.70 1.27 -6.60
C ALA A 176 11.53 1.01 -5.34
N SER A 177 11.13 1.67 -4.25
CA SER A 177 11.70 1.48 -2.90
C SER A 177 10.98 0.37 -2.14
N ALA A 178 9.79 -0.03 -2.58
CA ALA A 178 9.01 -1.12 -2.00
C ALA A 178 8.34 -2.00 -3.07
N ALA A 179 8.23 -3.29 -2.77
CA ALA A 179 7.35 -4.23 -3.43
C ALA A 179 6.08 -4.37 -2.58
N VAL A 180 4.95 -3.91 -3.09
CA VAL A 180 3.64 -3.97 -2.42
C VAL A 180 2.91 -5.19 -2.96
N VAL A 181 3.00 -6.33 -2.25
CA VAL A 181 2.68 -7.65 -2.80
C VAL A 181 1.50 -8.28 -2.09
N HIS A 182 0.58 -8.85 -2.89
CA HIS A 182 -0.53 -9.62 -2.34
C HIS A 182 -0.02 -10.77 -1.45
N ARG A 183 -0.61 -10.92 -0.25
CA ARG A 183 -0.21 -11.88 0.79
C ARG A 183 0.08 -13.30 0.27
N GLN A 184 -0.70 -13.79 -0.68
CA GLN A 184 -0.52 -15.12 -1.24
C GLN A 184 0.76 -15.28 -2.08
N LEU A 185 1.42 -14.21 -2.47
CA LEU A 185 2.65 -14.24 -3.27
C LEU A 185 3.91 -13.93 -2.46
N VAL A 186 3.75 -13.50 -1.21
CA VAL A 186 4.88 -13.32 -0.30
C VAL A 186 5.49 -14.67 0.00
N THR A 187 6.81 -14.77 -0.15
CA THR A 187 7.61 -15.98 0.15
C THR A 187 8.98 -15.55 0.67
N PRO A 188 9.68 -16.38 1.45
CA PRO A 188 11.04 -16.07 1.90
C PRO A 188 12.01 -15.75 0.76
N SER A 189 11.84 -16.41 -0.39
CA SER A 189 12.67 -16.15 -1.58
C SER A 189 12.39 -14.79 -2.20
N LEU A 190 11.12 -14.36 -2.26
CA LEU A 190 10.74 -13.03 -2.72
C LEU A 190 11.33 -11.94 -1.82
N VAL A 191 11.14 -12.09 -0.51
CA VAL A 191 11.65 -11.14 0.49
C VAL A 191 13.16 -10.99 0.34
N ARG A 192 13.91 -12.08 0.27
CA ARG A 192 15.37 -12.04 0.08
C ARG A 192 15.76 -11.27 -1.17
N VAL A 193 15.12 -11.57 -2.31
CA VAL A 193 15.42 -10.89 -3.59
C VAL A 193 15.15 -9.39 -3.50
N CYS A 194 14.12 -8.96 -2.78
CA CYS A 194 13.83 -7.55 -2.55
C CYS A 194 14.87 -6.92 -1.60
N HIS A 195 15.16 -7.56 -0.47
CA HIS A 195 16.11 -7.06 0.52
C HIS A 195 17.55 -6.96 -0.04
N ASP A 196 17.98 -7.92 -0.87
CA ASP A 196 19.28 -7.85 -1.58
C ASP A 196 19.42 -6.61 -2.46
N ARG A 197 18.31 -5.92 -2.77
CA ARG A 197 18.24 -4.67 -3.53
C ARG A 197 17.97 -3.44 -2.65
N GLY A 198 17.87 -3.61 -1.35
CA GLY A 198 17.45 -2.54 -0.45
C GLY A 198 15.97 -2.13 -0.63
N THR A 199 15.15 -3.01 -1.20
CA THR A 199 13.72 -2.79 -1.44
C THR A 199 12.90 -3.46 -0.36
N ALA A 200 11.96 -2.72 0.25
CA ALA A 200 11.05 -3.23 1.27
C ALA A 200 9.96 -4.15 0.67
N VAL A 201 9.43 -5.06 1.49
CA VAL A 201 8.28 -5.91 1.12
C VAL A 201 7.10 -5.57 2.02
N TRP A 202 6.04 -5.01 1.43
CA TRP A 202 4.79 -4.66 2.09
C TRP A 202 3.70 -5.62 1.64
N ALA A 203 3.13 -6.39 2.58
CA ALA A 203 2.15 -7.44 2.29
C ALA A 203 0.71 -6.94 2.43
N TRP A 204 -0.16 -7.21 1.44
CA TRP A 204 -1.57 -6.80 1.41
C TRP A 204 -2.49 -7.92 0.88
N THR A 205 -3.79 -7.98 1.18
CA THR A 205 -4.37 -7.50 2.41
C THR A 205 -4.34 -8.66 3.39
N VAL A 206 -3.77 -8.47 4.55
CA VAL A 206 -3.56 -9.52 5.55
C VAL A 206 -4.52 -9.28 6.71
N ASN A 207 -5.55 -10.14 6.84
CA ASN A 207 -6.61 -9.98 7.84
C ASN A 207 -6.66 -11.13 8.86
N ASP A 208 -5.72 -12.06 8.77
CA ASP A 208 -5.56 -13.16 9.73
C ASP A 208 -4.29 -12.96 10.55
N PRO A 209 -4.36 -12.98 11.90
CA PRO A 209 -3.20 -12.78 12.77
C PRO A 209 -2.10 -13.80 12.55
N ALA A 210 -2.46 -15.07 12.37
CA ALA A 210 -1.47 -16.14 12.17
C ALA A 210 -0.78 -16.01 10.81
N GLU A 211 -1.49 -15.53 9.79
CA GLU A 211 -0.90 -15.22 8.48
C GLU A 211 0.05 -14.02 8.58
N ALA A 212 -0.30 -13.00 9.37
CA ALA A 212 0.57 -11.86 9.63
C ALA A 212 1.88 -12.29 10.31
N ASP A 213 1.80 -13.12 11.35
CA ASP A 213 2.97 -13.66 12.04
C ASP A 213 3.90 -14.41 11.08
N VAL A 214 3.36 -15.29 10.24
CA VAL A 214 4.13 -16.02 9.24
C VAL A 214 4.85 -15.07 8.26
N MET A 215 4.18 -14.01 7.80
CA MET A 215 4.81 -13.03 6.88
C MET A 215 5.90 -12.23 7.56
N VAL A 216 5.72 -11.88 8.82
CA VAL A 216 6.73 -11.22 9.64
C VAL A 216 7.95 -12.15 9.85
N GLU A 217 7.74 -13.44 10.11
CA GLU A 217 8.82 -14.44 10.17
C GLU A 217 9.56 -14.59 8.84
N TRP A 218 8.86 -14.48 7.72
CA TRP A 218 9.49 -14.50 6.38
C TRP A 218 10.23 -13.21 6.04
N GLY A 219 10.10 -12.16 6.87
CA GLY A 219 10.81 -10.91 6.73
C GLY A 219 10.02 -9.80 6.01
N ALA A 220 8.71 -9.91 5.87
CA ALA A 220 7.89 -8.79 5.38
C ALA A 220 8.11 -7.55 6.27
N ASP A 221 8.33 -6.40 5.67
CA ASP A 221 8.62 -5.15 6.37
C ASP A 221 7.36 -4.46 6.88
N ALA A 222 6.25 -4.61 6.15
CA ALA A 222 4.97 -4.02 6.53
C ALA A 222 3.82 -5.00 6.31
N ILE A 223 2.79 -4.84 7.15
CA ILE A 223 1.51 -5.54 7.04
C ILE A 223 0.41 -4.51 6.80
N ILE A 224 -0.26 -4.63 5.66
CA ILE A 224 -1.41 -3.82 5.25
C ILE A 224 -2.66 -4.64 5.56
N THR A 225 -3.53 -4.13 6.45
CA THR A 225 -4.69 -4.85 6.97
C THR A 225 -5.92 -3.97 7.08
N ASP A 226 -7.10 -4.55 6.89
CA ASP A 226 -8.39 -3.89 7.16
C ASP A 226 -8.62 -3.68 8.66
N ASP A 227 -8.05 -4.56 9.49
CA ASP A 227 -8.18 -4.50 10.95
C ASP A 227 -6.80 -4.43 11.63
N PRO A 228 -6.29 -3.24 11.92
CA PRO A 228 -4.98 -3.10 12.57
C PRO A 228 -4.86 -3.76 13.95
N ARG A 229 -5.99 -4.12 14.59
CA ARG A 229 -5.99 -4.79 15.90
C ARG A 229 -5.39 -6.19 15.84
N ILE A 230 -5.39 -6.85 14.67
CA ILE A 230 -4.77 -8.17 14.47
C ILE A 230 -3.26 -8.18 14.76
N LEU A 231 -2.60 -7.03 14.66
CA LEU A 231 -1.16 -6.89 14.90
C LEU A 231 -0.81 -6.69 16.38
N GLY A 232 -1.80 -6.82 17.27
CA GLY A 232 -1.62 -6.59 18.70
C GLY A 232 -1.36 -5.11 19.06
N PRO A 233 -1.08 -4.78 20.31
CA PRO A 233 -0.79 -3.42 20.72
C PRO A 233 0.53 -2.91 20.13
N ASN A 234 0.57 -1.64 19.74
CA ASN A 234 1.81 -1.02 19.27
C ASN A 234 2.79 -0.87 20.44
N LYS A 235 3.92 -1.57 20.40
CA LYS A 235 4.93 -1.56 21.45
C LYS A 235 5.71 -0.22 21.54
N GLN A 236 5.48 0.71 20.64
CA GLN A 236 6.18 2.01 20.64
C GLN A 236 5.50 3.09 21.49
N SER A 237 4.31 2.85 22.05
CA SER A 237 3.57 3.83 22.84
C SER A 237 3.87 3.80 24.36
N THR A 238 4.93 3.12 24.79
CA THR A 238 5.38 3.07 26.19
C THR A 238 6.83 3.55 26.30
N GLY A 239 7.04 4.83 26.03
CA GLY A 239 8.31 5.51 26.24
C GLY A 239 8.06 6.96 26.63
#